data_cf327841f4ac883e52321b9fb7b172a3
#
_entry.id   cf327841f4ac883e52321b9fb7b172a3
#
_cell.length_a   1.000
_cell.length_b   1.000
_cell.length_c   1.000
_cell.angle_alpha   90.00
_cell.angle_beta   90.00
_cell.angle_gamma   90.00
#
_symmetry.space_group_name_H-M   'P 1'
#
loop_
_entity.id
_entity.type
_entity.pdbx_description
1 polymer ?
#
loop_
_entity_poly.entity_id
_entity_poly.type
_entity_poly.pdbx_seq_one_letter_code
_entity_poly.pdbx_strand_id
1 'polypeptide(L)'
;MGLLFLSIVPMNTVRTASDQLPTDKELVLRVIPMPADCNANGDIFGGWVMSQVDLAGSVLPLQHSRGRTVTVAVNEFIFKQPVRVGDILSFYAKLVRVGNTSMTVDVEVIAERLSKQGQFIKVTQATLTYVAIDEEGQPRKVPPLAV
;
A
#
# COMPACT_ATOMS: atom_id res chain seq x y z
N MET A 1 39.02 26.35 2.51
CA MET A 1 38.67 25.89 3.86
C MET A 1 37.17 25.90 4.02
N GLY A 2 36.53 24.81 3.79
CA GLY A 2 35.11 24.68 4.01
C GLY A 2 34.83 24.45 5.49
N LEU A 3 34.35 25.47 6.15
CA LEU A 3 33.71 25.27 7.44
C LEU A 3 32.36 24.63 7.18
N LEU A 4 32.26 23.37 7.53
CA LEU A 4 30.97 22.70 7.58
C LEU A 4 30.20 23.30 8.75
N PHE A 5 29.32 24.22 8.43
CA PHE A 5 28.31 24.62 9.39
C PHE A 5 27.24 23.53 9.38
N LEU A 6 27.37 22.61 10.29
CA LEU A 6 26.21 21.86 10.74
C LEU A 6 25.25 22.89 11.32
N SER A 7 24.32 23.38 10.51
CA SER A 7 23.17 24.04 11.08
C SER A 7 22.43 22.98 11.86
N ILE A 8 22.62 22.98 13.15
CA ILE A 8 21.81 22.21 14.07
C ILE A 8 20.42 22.83 13.94
N VAL A 9 19.55 22.17 13.19
CA VAL A 9 18.13 22.51 13.19
C VAL A 9 17.68 22.35 14.64
N PRO A 10 17.15 23.42 15.27
CA PRO A 10 16.69 23.29 16.64
C PRO A 10 15.70 22.16 16.73
N MET A 11 15.90 21.27 17.68
CA MET A 11 15.06 20.10 17.95
C MET A 11 13.62 20.45 18.31
N ASN A 12 13.27 21.73 18.31
CA ASN A 12 11.96 22.26 18.65
C ASN A 12 11.07 22.60 17.45
N THR A 13 11.39 22.14 16.25
CA THR A 13 10.40 22.16 15.20
C THR A 13 9.28 21.23 15.61
N VAL A 14 8.10 21.79 15.88
CA VAL A 14 6.86 21.05 16.11
C VAL A 14 6.71 20.09 14.94
N ARG A 15 7.01 18.80 15.18
CA ARG A 15 6.70 17.76 14.23
C ARG A 15 5.18 17.77 14.09
N THR A 16 4.69 18.13 12.93
CA THR A 16 3.30 17.84 12.58
C THR A 16 3.06 16.37 12.87
N ALA A 17 1.98 16.07 13.60
CA ALA A 17 1.66 14.71 14.00
C ALA A 17 1.73 13.79 12.78
N SER A 18 2.58 12.77 12.86
CA SER A 18 2.74 11.74 11.85
C SER A 18 1.70 10.65 12.12
N ASP A 19 1.10 10.11 11.06
CA ASP A 19 0.24 8.93 11.19
C ASP A 19 1.07 7.75 11.69
N GLN A 20 0.43 6.86 12.44
CA GLN A 20 1.10 5.66 12.93
C GLN A 20 1.15 4.61 11.81
N LEU A 21 2.26 3.88 11.76
CA LEU A 21 2.38 2.72 10.89
C LEU A 21 1.46 1.60 11.40
N PRO A 22 0.84 0.81 10.50
CA PRO A 22 0.06 -0.34 10.90
C PRO A 22 0.91 -1.35 11.69
N THR A 23 0.36 -1.88 12.78
CA THR A 23 1.02 -2.89 13.60
C THR A 23 0.43 -4.29 13.42
N ASP A 24 -0.75 -4.36 12.78
CA ASP A 24 -1.53 -5.58 12.56
C ASP A 24 -1.50 -6.07 11.10
N LYS A 25 -0.72 -5.40 10.25
CA LYS A 25 -0.60 -5.71 8.83
C LYS A 25 0.86 -5.89 8.44
N GLU A 26 1.08 -6.66 7.40
CA GLU A 26 2.40 -6.97 6.87
C GLU A 26 2.77 -5.99 5.76
N LEU A 27 4.01 -5.51 5.77
CA LEU A 27 4.57 -4.74 4.66
C LEU A 27 4.79 -5.68 3.47
N VAL A 28 4.08 -5.46 2.38
CA VAL A 28 4.11 -6.33 1.19
C VAL A 28 4.69 -5.68 -0.05
N LEU A 29 4.71 -4.35 -0.10
CA LEU A 29 5.24 -3.61 -1.25
C LEU A 29 5.72 -2.24 -0.80
N ARG A 30 6.85 -1.82 -1.35
CA ARG A 30 7.33 -0.44 -1.21
C ARG A 30 7.77 0.05 -2.56
N VAL A 31 7.28 1.23 -2.98
CA VAL A 31 7.53 1.79 -4.29
C VAL A 31 7.64 3.31 -4.23
N ILE A 32 8.41 3.87 -5.14
CA ILE A 32 8.58 5.31 -5.27
C ILE A 32 7.97 5.75 -6.60
N PRO A 33 6.89 6.55 -6.59
CA PRO A 33 6.33 7.08 -7.82
C PRO A 33 7.26 8.10 -8.47
N MET A 34 7.19 8.18 -9.79
CA MET A 34 8.06 9.02 -10.59
C MET A 34 7.28 10.21 -11.18
N PRO A 35 7.96 11.26 -11.67
CA PRO A 35 7.28 12.40 -12.29
C PRO A 35 6.34 12.01 -13.44
N ALA A 36 6.65 10.96 -14.18
CA ALA A 36 5.80 10.45 -15.26
C ALA A 36 4.45 9.91 -14.76
N ASP A 37 4.32 9.64 -13.48
CA ASP A 37 3.09 9.11 -12.86
C ASP A 37 2.15 10.21 -12.36
N CYS A 38 2.53 11.49 -12.57
CA CYS A 38 1.76 12.65 -12.15
C CYS A 38 0.61 12.98 -13.11
N ASN A 39 -0.47 13.50 -12.51
CA ASN A 39 -1.53 14.17 -13.26
C ASN A 39 -1.18 15.67 -13.50
N ALA A 40 -2.10 16.38 -14.16
CA ALA A 40 -1.92 17.80 -14.45
C ALA A 40 -1.84 18.68 -13.19
N ASN A 41 -2.32 18.22 -12.06
CA ASN A 41 -2.26 18.94 -10.78
C ASN A 41 -0.91 18.78 -10.05
N GLY A 42 -0.02 17.93 -10.57
CA GLY A 42 1.26 17.63 -9.93
C GLY A 42 1.18 16.53 -8.86
N ASP A 43 0.03 15.89 -8.70
CA ASP A 43 -0.16 14.74 -7.82
C ASP A 43 -0.06 13.44 -8.62
N ILE A 44 0.26 12.35 -7.95
CA ILE A 44 0.29 11.04 -8.59
C ILE A 44 -1.13 10.62 -8.96
N PHE A 45 -1.30 10.08 -10.17
CA PHE A 45 -2.59 9.57 -10.61
C PHE A 45 -3.16 8.56 -9.62
N GLY A 46 -4.44 8.74 -9.28
CA GLY A 46 -5.16 7.77 -8.45
C GLY A 46 -5.15 6.37 -9.05
N GLY A 47 -5.29 6.25 -10.37
CA GLY A 47 -5.24 4.96 -11.07
C GLY A 47 -3.87 4.28 -10.94
N TRP A 48 -2.78 5.04 -10.91
CA TRP A 48 -1.46 4.48 -10.64
C TRP A 48 -1.39 3.89 -9.22
N VAL A 49 -1.90 4.62 -8.23
CA VAL A 49 -1.96 4.12 -6.84
C VAL A 49 -2.85 2.88 -6.76
N MET A 50 -4.00 2.87 -7.43
CA MET A 50 -4.91 1.71 -7.48
C MET A 50 -4.21 0.48 -8.04
N SER A 51 -3.41 0.63 -9.11
CA SER A 51 -2.67 -0.50 -9.69
C SER A 51 -1.65 -1.07 -8.72
N GLN A 52 -0.96 -0.22 -7.97
CA GLN A 52 -0.01 -0.66 -6.95
C GLN A 52 -0.70 -1.33 -5.77
N VAL A 53 -1.88 -0.83 -5.39
CA VAL A 53 -2.70 -1.46 -4.33
C VAL A 53 -3.14 -2.86 -4.75
N ASP A 54 -3.52 -3.06 -6.02
CA ASP A 54 -3.89 -4.37 -6.53
C ASP A 54 -2.69 -5.34 -6.50
N LEU A 55 -1.52 -4.90 -6.92
CA LEU A 55 -0.29 -5.69 -6.79
C LEU A 55 -0.01 -6.06 -5.34
N ALA A 56 -0.04 -5.08 -4.45
CA ALA A 56 0.21 -5.30 -3.02
C ALA A 56 -0.81 -6.24 -2.40
N GLY A 57 -2.08 -6.04 -2.72
CA GLY A 57 -3.18 -6.86 -2.20
C GLY A 57 -3.10 -8.31 -2.66
N SER A 58 -2.49 -8.59 -3.81
CA SER A 58 -2.37 -9.93 -4.35
C SER A 58 -1.31 -10.79 -3.64
N VAL A 59 -0.38 -10.19 -2.91
CA VAL A 59 0.78 -10.90 -2.34
C VAL A 59 0.33 -11.98 -1.36
N LEU A 60 -0.49 -11.62 -0.38
CA LEU A 60 -0.95 -12.58 0.64
C LEU A 60 -1.86 -13.66 0.07
N PRO A 61 -2.82 -13.34 -0.83
CA PRO A 61 -3.59 -14.38 -1.53
C PRO A 61 -2.73 -15.36 -2.32
N LEU A 62 -1.73 -14.89 -3.04
CA LEU A 62 -0.81 -15.75 -3.78
C LEU A 62 -0.06 -16.70 -2.85
N GLN A 63 0.46 -16.18 -1.74
CA GLN A 63 1.17 -16.98 -0.74
C GLN A 63 0.24 -17.97 -0.05
N HIS A 64 -0.95 -17.54 0.34
CA HIS A 64 -1.90 -18.37 1.07
C HIS A 64 -2.46 -19.50 0.21
N SER A 65 -2.86 -19.19 -1.02
CA SER A 65 -3.44 -20.17 -1.94
C SER A 65 -2.40 -21.02 -2.66
N ARG A 66 -1.12 -20.61 -2.64
CA ARG A 66 0.00 -21.25 -3.31
C ARG A 66 -0.23 -21.47 -4.80
N GLY A 67 -0.77 -20.48 -5.48
CA GLY A 67 -1.03 -20.57 -6.90
C GLY A 67 -1.71 -19.32 -7.44
N ARG A 68 -2.24 -19.45 -8.64
CA ARG A 68 -2.81 -18.34 -9.39
C ARG A 68 -4.05 -17.80 -8.71
N THR A 69 -4.14 -16.48 -8.71
CA THR A 69 -5.32 -15.73 -8.23
C THR A 69 -5.71 -14.66 -9.23
N VAL A 70 -6.97 -14.25 -9.21
CA VAL A 70 -7.47 -13.10 -9.97
C VAL A 70 -8.18 -12.14 -9.04
N THR A 71 -8.06 -10.86 -9.32
CA THR A 71 -8.80 -9.81 -8.64
C THR A 71 -10.24 -9.84 -9.20
N VAL A 72 -11.22 -10.03 -8.32
CA VAL A 72 -12.63 -10.08 -8.74
C VAL A 72 -13.43 -8.88 -8.29
N ALA A 73 -12.98 -8.19 -7.24
CA ALA A 73 -13.67 -7.00 -6.76
C ALA A 73 -12.73 -6.07 -6.00
N VAL A 74 -12.98 -4.79 -6.15
CA VAL A 74 -12.49 -3.75 -5.26
C VAL A 74 -13.71 -3.32 -4.46
N ASN A 75 -13.79 -3.77 -3.21
CA ASN A 75 -14.96 -3.56 -2.37
C ASN A 75 -15.00 -2.16 -1.79
N GLU A 76 -13.84 -1.59 -1.53
CA GLU A 76 -13.68 -0.24 -1.03
C GLU A 76 -12.33 0.32 -1.47
N PHE A 77 -12.31 1.59 -1.83
CA PHE A 77 -11.07 2.29 -2.17
C PHE A 77 -11.23 3.77 -1.78
N ILE A 78 -10.48 4.21 -0.79
CA ILE A 78 -10.57 5.57 -0.25
C ILE A 78 -9.22 6.26 -0.38
N PHE A 79 -9.21 7.40 -1.08
CA PHE A 79 -8.06 8.31 -1.10
C PHE A 79 -8.23 9.31 0.04
N LYS A 80 -7.32 9.29 0.99
CA LYS A 80 -7.36 10.19 2.16
C LYS A 80 -6.53 11.43 1.94
N GLN A 81 -5.39 11.29 1.27
CA GLN A 81 -4.46 12.37 1.00
C GLN A 81 -3.83 12.17 -0.39
N PRO A 82 -3.47 13.26 -1.09
CA PRO A 82 -2.71 13.15 -2.33
C PRO A 82 -1.34 12.51 -2.13
N VAL A 83 -0.92 11.71 -3.11
CA VAL A 83 0.44 11.19 -3.21
C VAL A 83 1.25 12.13 -4.09
N ARG A 84 2.46 12.43 -3.69
CA ARG A 84 3.34 13.38 -4.38
C ARG A 84 4.62 12.72 -4.86
N VAL A 85 5.23 13.30 -5.89
CA VAL A 85 6.58 12.93 -6.30
C VAL A 85 7.54 13.13 -5.13
N GLY A 86 8.42 12.16 -4.90
CA GLY A 86 9.33 12.16 -3.75
C GLY A 86 8.81 11.41 -2.54
N ASP A 87 7.53 11.03 -2.52
CA ASP A 87 7.01 10.15 -1.48
C ASP A 87 7.54 8.73 -1.65
N ILE A 88 7.82 8.06 -0.54
CA ILE A 88 8.05 6.62 -0.51
C ILE A 88 6.74 5.98 -0.06
N LEU A 89 6.15 5.15 -0.91
CA LEU A 89 4.90 4.46 -0.60
C LEU A 89 5.17 3.07 -0.04
N SER A 90 4.61 2.80 1.13
CA SER A 90 4.64 1.49 1.77
C SER A 90 3.23 0.95 1.86
N PHE A 91 3.05 -0.28 1.41
CA PHE A 91 1.77 -0.97 1.32
C PHE A 91 1.74 -2.07 2.36
N TYR A 92 0.78 -1.99 3.27
CA TYR A 92 0.57 -2.96 4.34
C TYR A 92 -0.70 -3.71 4.06
N ALA A 93 -0.65 -5.03 4.16
CA ALA A 93 -1.78 -5.88 3.83
C ALA A 93 -2.07 -6.90 4.93
N LYS A 94 -3.33 -7.31 4.99
CA LYS A 94 -3.81 -8.35 5.89
C LYS A 94 -4.93 -9.14 5.22
N LEU A 95 -4.84 -10.47 5.26
CA LEU A 95 -5.97 -11.32 4.94
C LEU A 95 -7.00 -11.20 6.06
N VAL A 96 -8.18 -10.68 5.74
CA VAL A 96 -9.25 -10.46 6.73
C VAL A 96 -10.34 -11.50 6.63
N ARG A 97 -10.44 -12.18 5.48
CA ARG A 97 -11.42 -13.25 5.27
C ARG A 97 -10.91 -14.24 4.24
N VAL A 98 -11.10 -15.51 4.50
CA VAL A 98 -10.88 -16.59 3.54
C VAL A 98 -12.17 -17.40 3.45
N GLY A 99 -12.76 -17.41 2.25
CA GLY A 99 -13.92 -18.24 1.91
C GLY A 99 -13.48 -19.57 1.31
N ASN A 100 -14.37 -20.21 0.56
CA ASN A 100 -14.09 -21.49 -0.09
C ASN A 100 -13.04 -21.33 -1.22
N THR A 101 -13.23 -20.31 -2.06
CA THR A 101 -12.34 -20.02 -3.21
C THR A 101 -11.83 -18.58 -3.18
N SER A 102 -12.39 -17.73 -2.32
CA SER A 102 -12.13 -16.29 -2.27
C SER A 102 -11.34 -15.89 -1.03
N MET A 103 -10.61 -14.79 -1.19
CA MET A 103 -9.81 -14.20 -0.12
C MET A 103 -10.01 -12.69 -0.17
N THR A 104 -10.30 -12.10 0.99
CA THR A 104 -10.46 -10.65 1.13
C THR A 104 -9.27 -10.08 1.87
N VAL A 105 -8.72 -9.00 1.33
CA VAL A 105 -7.50 -8.35 1.82
C VAL A 105 -7.78 -6.89 2.11
N ASP A 106 -7.38 -6.44 3.28
CA ASP A 106 -7.29 -5.00 3.59
C ASP A 106 -5.88 -4.51 3.28
N VAL A 107 -5.80 -3.36 2.61
CA VAL A 107 -4.55 -2.71 2.26
C VAL A 107 -4.57 -1.27 2.79
N GLU A 108 -3.52 -0.90 3.49
CA GLU A 108 -3.25 0.49 3.86
C GLU A 108 -1.98 0.97 3.17
N VAL A 109 -2.03 2.17 2.62
CA VAL A 109 -0.89 2.80 1.95
C VAL A 109 -0.43 3.99 2.79
N ILE A 110 0.82 3.95 3.17
CA ILE A 110 1.48 5.00 3.95
C ILE A 110 2.54 5.65 3.07
N ALA A 111 2.46 6.97 2.93
CA ALA A 111 3.51 7.76 2.29
C ALA A 111 4.49 8.26 3.34
N GLU A 112 5.77 8.05 3.10
CA GLU A 112 6.83 8.72 3.85
C GLU A 112 7.26 9.94 3.04
N ARG A 113 6.99 11.13 3.58
CA ARG A 113 7.24 12.39 2.92
C ARG A 113 8.51 13.03 3.46
N LEU A 114 9.61 12.83 2.75
CA LEU A 114 10.94 13.27 3.20
C LEU A 114 11.05 14.78 3.32
N SER A 115 10.36 15.54 2.45
CA SER A 115 10.29 17.01 2.51
C SER A 115 9.62 17.53 3.79
N LYS A 116 8.93 16.68 4.53
CA LYS A 116 8.31 16.94 5.83
C LYS A 116 9.03 16.20 6.95
N GLN A 117 10.35 16.07 6.87
CA GLN A 117 11.19 15.40 7.87
C GLN A 117 10.81 13.94 8.12
N GLY A 118 10.44 13.21 7.07
CA GLY A 118 10.04 11.82 7.18
C GLY A 118 8.68 11.62 7.83
N GLN A 119 7.78 12.57 7.65
CA GLN A 119 6.41 12.43 8.14
C GLN A 119 5.70 11.27 7.43
N PHE A 120 5.06 10.41 8.21
CA PHE A 120 4.20 9.34 7.68
C PHE A 120 2.77 9.86 7.52
N ILE A 121 2.20 9.61 6.35
CA ILE A 121 0.86 10.07 5.99
C ILE A 121 0.07 8.89 5.44
N LYS A 122 -1.06 8.57 6.05
CA LYS A 122 -1.98 7.58 5.49
C LYS A 122 -2.67 8.18 4.28
N VAL A 123 -2.36 7.66 3.09
CA VAL A 123 -2.85 8.21 1.81
C VAL A 123 -4.01 7.42 1.24
N THR A 124 -4.07 6.12 1.48
CA THR A 124 -5.10 5.25 0.90
C THR A 124 -5.42 4.08 1.81
N GLN A 125 -6.68 3.68 1.75
CA GLN A 125 -7.18 2.47 2.37
C GLN A 125 -8.07 1.74 1.38
N ALA A 126 -7.92 0.43 1.25
CA ALA A 126 -8.68 -0.37 0.30
C ALA A 126 -8.99 -1.76 0.84
N THR A 127 -10.07 -2.33 0.32
CA THR A 127 -10.46 -3.72 0.56
C THR A 127 -10.71 -4.38 -0.78
N LEU A 128 -10.01 -5.48 -1.07
CA LEU A 128 -10.07 -6.18 -2.35
C LEU A 128 -10.40 -7.65 -2.13
N THR A 129 -11.04 -8.25 -3.12
CA THR A 129 -11.33 -9.67 -3.11
C THR A 129 -10.64 -10.37 -4.28
N TYR A 130 -9.98 -11.47 -3.98
CA TYR A 130 -9.25 -12.31 -4.91
C TYR A 130 -9.86 -13.70 -4.90
N VAL A 131 -9.85 -14.37 -6.05
CA VAL A 131 -10.29 -15.76 -6.19
C VAL A 131 -9.12 -16.60 -6.69
N ALA A 132 -8.86 -17.70 -6.02
CA ALA A 132 -7.89 -18.67 -6.48
C ALA A 132 -8.43 -19.41 -7.71
N ILE A 133 -7.60 -19.55 -8.73
CA ILE A 133 -7.97 -20.20 -9.98
C ILE A 133 -7.00 -21.33 -10.33
N ASP A 134 -7.51 -22.32 -11.06
CA ASP A 134 -6.70 -23.39 -11.65
C ASP A 134 -6.10 -22.93 -13.00
N GLU A 135 -5.44 -23.87 -13.69
CA GLU A 135 -4.80 -23.58 -14.98
C GLU A 135 -5.80 -23.26 -16.09
N GLU A 136 -7.04 -23.71 -15.97
CA GLU A 136 -8.13 -23.41 -16.89
C GLU A 136 -8.88 -22.12 -16.54
N GLY A 137 -8.44 -21.42 -15.48
CA GLY A 137 -9.07 -20.19 -15.01
C GLY A 137 -10.32 -20.40 -14.17
N GLN A 138 -10.58 -21.62 -13.71
CA GLN A 138 -11.74 -21.94 -12.89
C GLN A 138 -11.42 -21.73 -11.39
N PRO A 139 -12.40 -21.32 -10.58
CA PRO A 139 -12.19 -21.21 -9.14
C PRO A 139 -11.74 -22.53 -8.54
N ARG A 140 -10.77 -22.47 -7.66
CA ARG A 140 -10.28 -23.62 -6.90
C ARG A 140 -10.35 -23.35 -5.40
N LYS A 141 -10.48 -24.41 -4.65
CA LYS A 141 -10.58 -24.36 -3.20
C LYS A 141 -9.24 -23.91 -2.58
N VAL A 142 -9.31 -23.05 -1.58
CA VAL A 142 -8.14 -22.59 -0.82
C VAL A 142 -8.18 -23.13 0.61
N PRO A 143 -6.99 -23.29 1.25
CA PRO A 143 -6.95 -23.67 2.66
C PRO A 143 -7.60 -22.59 3.53
N PRO A 144 -8.28 -22.97 4.62
CA PRO A 144 -8.78 -21.99 5.58
C PRO A 144 -7.62 -21.25 6.24
N LEU A 145 -7.92 -20.06 6.79
CA LEU A 145 -6.95 -19.37 7.64
C LEU A 145 -6.59 -20.25 8.83
N ALA A 146 -5.28 -20.33 9.11
CA ALA A 146 -4.79 -20.93 10.32
C ALA A 146 -5.27 -20.11 11.53
N VAL A 147 -5.87 -20.75 12.49
CA VAL A 147 -6.35 -20.11 13.72
C VAL A 147 -5.19 -19.96 14.69
#